data_b99abdaf54d57b4867adbf7f60a3c15e
#
_entry.id   b99abdaf54d57b4867adbf7f60a3c15e
#
_cell.length_a   1.000
_cell.length_b   1.000
_cell.length_c   1.000
_cell.angle_alpha   90.00
_cell.angle_beta   90.00
_cell.angle_gamma   90.00
#
_symmetry.space_group_name_H-M   'P 1'
#
loop_
_entity.id
_entity.type
_entity.pdbx_description
1 polymer ?
#
loop_
_entity_poly.entity_id
_entity_poly.type
_entity_poly.pdbx_seq_one_letter_code
_entity_poly.pdbx_strand_id
1 'polypeptide(L)'
;MSPDPAHPGLLLVIAGPSGVGKSTIVHGLMREFNAAFSVSATTRAPSPGERDGIDYFFIDRPTFQRWIDEDRFLEHAQVFGRDWYGTPRDAVQRQLDDGRLVILDIDVQGAENVRRAMPGMLGIFILPPDEGELLRRLRVRGREDETAIQRRFAESRSEIARAKAGTTFDAFVVNDDLMHCTEAVAAIVRSRLSVASAP
;
A
#
# COMPACT_ATOMS: atom_id res chain seq x y z
N MET A 1 -5.54 -3.88 -25.65
CA MET A 1 -5.74 -5.32 -25.50
C MET A 1 -6.91 -5.47 -24.53
N SER A 2 -7.98 -6.15 -24.96
CA SER A 2 -9.09 -6.47 -24.05
C SER A 2 -8.58 -7.39 -22.94
N PRO A 3 -9.08 -7.27 -21.70
CA PRO A 3 -8.69 -8.17 -20.62
C PRO A 3 -9.08 -9.60 -21.02
N ASP A 4 -8.20 -10.54 -20.71
CA ASP A 4 -8.51 -11.96 -20.84
C ASP A 4 -9.40 -12.35 -19.63
N PRO A 5 -10.67 -12.70 -19.82
CA PRO A 5 -11.59 -13.01 -18.73
C PRO A 5 -11.27 -14.35 -18.04
N ALA A 6 -10.18 -15.01 -18.41
CA ALA A 6 -9.82 -16.32 -17.89
C ALA A 6 -9.12 -16.30 -16.52
N HIS A 7 -8.72 -15.14 -15.99
CA HIS A 7 -8.00 -15.07 -14.73
C HIS A 7 -8.67 -14.14 -13.73
N PRO A 8 -8.91 -14.60 -12.48
CA PRO A 8 -9.37 -13.71 -11.43
C PRO A 8 -8.29 -12.64 -11.15
N GLY A 9 -8.71 -11.40 -11.01
CA GLY A 9 -7.80 -10.31 -10.65
C GLY A 9 -7.06 -10.59 -9.34
N LEU A 10 -5.87 -10.01 -9.17
CA LEU A 10 -5.07 -10.15 -7.96
C LEU A 10 -5.00 -8.81 -7.21
N LEU A 11 -5.39 -8.81 -5.94
CA LEU A 11 -5.16 -7.69 -5.04
C LEU A 11 -3.80 -7.84 -4.36
N LEU A 12 -2.88 -6.93 -4.65
CA LEU A 12 -1.57 -6.81 -4.01
C LEU A 12 -1.59 -5.65 -3.01
N VAL A 13 -1.31 -5.93 -1.77
CA VAL A 13 -1.12 -4.93 -0.72
C VAL A 13 0.36 -4.84 -0.39
N ILE A 14 0.94 -3.66 -0.59
CA ILE A 14 2.31 -3.33 -0.21
C ILE A 14 2.26 -2.42 1.01
N ALA A 15 2.90 -2.83 2.09
CA ALA A 15 3.08 -2.02 3.28
C ALA A 15 4.56 -1.97 3.69
N GLY A 16 4.86 -1.12 4.66
CA GLY A 16 6.22 -0.95 5.17
C GLY A 16 6.44 0.46 5.70
N PRO A 17 7.48 0.70 6.48
CA PRO A 17 7.69 1.97 7.14
C PRO A 17 7.93 3.11 6.17
N SER A 18 7.74 4.32 6.67
CA SER A 18 8.04 5.52 5.89
C SER A 18 9.52 5.54 5.49
N GLY A 19 9.79 5.92 4.24
CA GLY A 19 11.18 6.01 3.74
C GLY A 19 11.78 4.70 3.22
N VAL A 20 11.06 3.57 3.31
CA VAL A 20 11.60 2.26 2.89
C VAL A 20 11.68 2.06 1.36
N GLY A 21 11.07 2.95 0.56
CA GLY A 21 11.14 2.88 -0.92
C GLY A 21 9.91 2.31 -1.61
N LYS A 22 8.78 2.13 -0.91
CA LYS A 22 7.53 1.55 -1.45
C LYS A 22 7.09 2.17 -2.78
N SER A 23 7.01 3.50 -2.85
CA SER A 23 6.48 4.18 -4.06
C SER A 23 7.28 3.85 -5.32
N THR A 24 8.61 3.70 -5.22
CA THR A 24 9.43 3.33 -6.37
C THR A 24 9.19 1.88 -6.79
N ILE A 25 9.06 0.96 -5.82
CA ILE A 25 8.71 -0.44 -6.05
C ILE A 25 7.34 -0.53 -6.73
N VAL A 26 6.33 0.16 -6.18
CA VAL A 26 4.97 0.22 -6.75
C VAL A 26 4.98 0.70 -8.20
N HIS A 27 5.71 1.80 -8.51
CA HIS A 27 5.84 2.28 -9.88
C HIS A 27 6.53 1.28 -10.82
N GLY A 28 7.51 0.53 -10.31
CA GLY A 28 8.15 -0.57 -11.06
C GLY A 28 7.15 -1.65 -11.43
N LEU A 29 6.40 -2.14 -10.46
CA LEU A 29 5.38 -3.17 -10.64
C LEU A 29 4.22 -2.70 -11.55
N MET A 30 3.77 -1.46 -11.41
CA MET A 30 2.75 -0.89 -12.29
C MET A 30 3.15 -0.95 -13.76
N ARG A 31 4.43 -0.64 -14.06
CA ARG A 31 4.95 -0.69 -15.43
C ARG A 31 5.10 -2.12 -15.95
N GLU A 32 5.62 -3.02 -15.12
CA GLU A 32 5.87 -4.41 -15.51
C GLU A 32 4.60 -5.19 -15.77
N PHE A 33 3.61 -5.06 -14.87
CA PHE A 33 2.36 -5.84 -14.92
C PHE A 33 1.20 -5.08 -15.55
N ASN A 34 1.38 -3.86 -16.04
CA ASN A 34 0.27 -2.96 -16.40
C ASN A 34 -0.81 -2.89 -15.30
N ALA A 35 -0.34 -2.88 -14.04
CA ALA A 35 -1.21 -2.96 -12.87
C ALA A 35 -2.01 -1.66 -12.66
N ALA A 36 -3.19 -1.78 -12.08
CA ALA A 36 -3.96 -0.65 -11.61
C ALA A 36 -3.48 -0.22 -10.22
N PHE A 37 -3.24 1.07 -10.02
CA PHE A 37 -3.05 1.65 -8.70
C PHE A 37 -4.39 2.12 -8.16
N SER A 38 -4.74 1.73 -6.93
CA SER A 38 -5.95 2.22 -6.30
C SER A 38 -5.68 3.56 -5.63
N VAL A 39 -6.35 4.60 -6.12
CA VAL A 39 -6.29 5.94 -5.54
C VAL A 39 -7.12 5.96 -4.27
N SER A 40 -6.48 6.24 -3.13
CA SER A 40 -7.16 6.36 -1.83
C SER A 40 -7.86 7.71 -1.68
N ALA A 41 -8.94 7.76 -0.90
CA ALA A 41 -9.53 9.00 -0.43
C ALA A 41 -8.85 9.47 0.85
N THR A 42 -8.74 10.77 1.05
CA THR A 42 -8.21 11.37 2.29
C THR A 42 -8.92 12.66 2.66
N THR A 43 -8.97 12.95 3.97
CA THR A 43 -9.44 14.24 4.49
C THR A 43 -8.32 15.26 4.68
N ARG A 44 -7.06 14.85 4.42
CA ARG A 44 -5.90 15.74 4.43
C ARG A 44 -5.99 16.73 3.26
N ALA A 45 -5.60 17.97 3.50
CA ALA A 45 -5.42 18.92 2.41
C ALA A 45 -4.30 18.44 1.45
N PRO A 46 -4.42 18.70 0.13
CA PRO A 46 -3.38 18.34 -0.83
C PRO A 46 -2.06 19.05 -0.52
N SER A 47 -0.95 18.34 -0.68
CA SER A 47 0.39 18.92 -0.64
C SER A 47 0.74 19.57 -1.99
N PRO A 48 1.72 20.49 -2.05
CA PRO A 48 2.17 21.06 -3.32
C PRO A 48 2.55 19.98 -4.34
N GLY A 49 1.93 20.03 -5.52
CA GLY A 49 2.16 19.08 -6.61
C GLY A 49 1.23 17.86 -6.62
N GLU A 50 0.48 17.60 -5.57
CA GLU A 50 -0.53 16.52 -5.57
C GLU A 50 -1.79 16.94 -6.35
N ARG A 51 -2.40 15.99 -7.06
CA ARG A 51 -3.56 16.18 -7.93
C ARG A 51 -4.72 15.32 -7.47
N ASP A 52 -5.90 15.94 -7.37
CA ASP A 52 -7.13 15.23 -7.04
C ASP A 52 -7.47 14.16 -8.09
N GLY A 53 -7.93 12.99 -7.60
CA GLY A 53 -8.26 11.85 -8.44
C GLY A 53 -7.05 11.09 -9.03
N ILE A 54 -5.82 11.56 -8.76
CA ILE A 54 -4.59 10.92 -9.25
C ILE A 54 -3.72 10.45 -8.08
N ASP A 55 -3.35 11.37 -7.20
CA ASP A 55 -2.55 11.05 -6.01
C ASP A 55 -3.46 10.61 -4.87
N TYR A 56 -4.57 11.33 -4.65
CA TYR A 56 -5.66 11.02 -3.73
C TYR A 56 -6.98 11.59 -4.24
N PHE A 57 -8.11 11.07 -3.75
CA PHE A 57 -9.39 11.78 -3.72
C PHE A 57 -9.41 12.64 -2.47
N PHE A 58 -9.22 13.95 -2.61
CA PHE A 58 -9.25 14.89 -1.48
C PHE A 58 -10.71 15.27 -1.18
N ILE A 59 -11.26 14.70 -0.10
CA ILE A 59 -12.65 14.91 0.30
C ILE A 59 -12.73 15.47 1.72
N ASP A 60 -13.81 16.18 2.02
CA ASP A 60 -14.03 16.69 3.35
C ASP A 60 -14.46 15.61 4.36
N ARG A 61 -14.35 15.90 5.66
CA ARG A 61 -14.72 14.94 6.71
C ARG A 61 -16.17 14.49 6.65
N PRO A 62 -17.18 15.36 6.41
CA PRO A 62 -18.56 14.93 6.25
C PRO A 62 -18.75 13.95 5.10
N THR A 63 -18.12 14.20 3.95
CA THR A 63 -18.15 13.27 2.81
C THR A 63 -17.47 11.96 3.14
N PHE A 64 -16.32 11.99 3.82
CA PHE A 64 -15.62 10.78 4.23
C PHE A 64 -16.49 9.94 5.19
N GLN A 65 -17.11 10.58 6.19
CA GLN A 65 -18.01 9.90 7.12
C GLN A 65 -19.21 9.28 6.40
N ARG A 66 -19.83 10.00 5.48
CA ARG A 66 -20.91 9.44 4.65
C ARG A 66 -20.47 8.21 3.87
N TRP A 67 -19.24 8.21 3.32
CA TRP A 67 -18.71 7.03 2.62
C TRP A 67 -18.46 5.84 3.55
N ILE A 68 -18.10 6.08 4.82
CA ILE A 68 -18.05 5.02 5.84
C ILE A 68 -19.45 4.46 6.08
N ASP A 69 -20.44 5.32 6.33
CA ASP A 69 -21.81 4.91 6.64
C ASP A 69 -22.47 4.13 5.47
N GLU A 70 -22.07 4.44 4.23
CA GLU A 70 -22.49 3.77 3.00
C GLU A 70 -21.66 2.53 2.64
N ASP A 71 -20.74 2.06 3.50
CA ASP A 71 -19.79 0.94 3.27
C ASP A 71 -19.00 1.04 1.94
N ARG A 72 -18.66 2.25 1.52
CA ARG A 72 -17.97 2.52 0.25
C ARG A 72 -16.45 2.30 0.31
N PHE A 73 -15.89 2.08 1.49
CA PHE A 73 -14.49 1.77 1.66
C PHE A 73 -14.25 0.26 1.79
N LEU A 74 -13.21 -0.22 1.13
CA LEU A 74 -12.64 -1.55 1.37
C LEU A 74 -11.98 -1.60 2.75
N GLU A 75 -11.26 -0.53 3.07
CA GLU A 75 -10.68 -0.24 4.37
C GLU A 75 -10.61 1.26 4.60
N HIS A 76 -10.56 1.68 5.83
CA HIS A 76 -10.27 3.07 6.22
C HIS A 76 -9.56 3.10 7.57
N ALA A 77 -8.75 4.13 7.78
CA ALA A 77 -8.04 4.36 9.03
C ALA A 77 -7.84 5.85 9.29
N GLN A 78 -7.79 6.21 10.56
CA GLN A 78 -7.35 7.54 10.97
C GLN A 78 -5.84 7.49 11.27
N VAL A 79 -5.07 8.23 10.49
CA VAL A 79 -3.62 8.24 10.59
C VAL A 79 -3.20 9.40 11.51
N PHE A 80 -2.38 9.08 12.52
CA PHE A 80 -1.87 10.02 13.55
C PHE A 80 -2.98 10.80 14.29
N GLY A 81 -4.20 10.25 14.39
CA GLY A 81 -5.31 10.89 15.07
C GLY A 81 -5.82 12.19 14.41
N ARG A 82 -5.43 12.48 13.16
CA ARG A 82 -5.78 13.72 12.46
C ARG A 82 -6.59 13.49 11.21
N ASP A 83 -5.99 12.85 10.21
CA ASP A 83 -6.54 12.73 8.88
C ASP A 83 -6.99 11.29 8.61
N TRP A 84 -8.11 11.17 7.91
CA TRP A 84 -8.64 9.89 7.48
C TRP A 84 -8.11 9.53 6.09
N TYR A 85 -7.86 8.25 5.92
CA TYR A 85 -7.52 7.64 4.64
C TYR A 85 -8.40 6.42 4.44
N GLY A 86 -8.79 6.14 3.18
CA GLY A 86 -9.58 4.96 2.88
C GLY A 86 -9.51 4.59 1.41
N THR A 87 -9.59 3.30 1.15
CA THR A 87 -9.55 2.73 -0.20
C THR A 87 -10.97 2.52 -0.72
N PRO A 88 -11.41 3.22 -1.79
CA PRO A 88 -12.75 3.04 -2.35
C PRO A 88 -12.96 1.61 -2.87
N ARG A 89 -13.96 0.90 -2.30
CA ARG A 89 -14.25 -0.53 -2.58
C ARG A 89 -14.56 -0.79 -4.06
N ASP A 90 -15.48 -0.01 -4.62
CA ASP A 90 -15.98 -0.24 -5.99
C ASP A 90 -14.89 -0.06 -7.05
N ALA A 91 -13.93 0.84 -6.79
CA ALA A 91 -12.82 1.07 -7.72
C ALA A 91 -11.88 -0.15 -7.76
N VAL A 92 -11.59 -0.74 -6.60
CA VAL A 92 -10.80 -1.98 -6.48
C VAL A 92 -11.53 -3.14 -7.12
N GLN A 93 -12.81 -3.34 -6.76
CA GLN A 93 -13.59 -4.49 -7.23
C GLN A 93 -13.71 -4.51 -8.75
N ARG A 94 -14.06 -3.40 -9.38
CA ARG A 94 -14.13 -3.33 -10.85
C ARG A 94 -12.83 -3.73 -11.55
N GLN A 95 -11.69 -3.28 -11.01
CA GLN A 95 -10.39 -3.63 -11.60
C GLN A 95 -10.04 -5.12 -11.41
N LEU A 96 -10.46 -5.72 -10.29
CA LEU A 96 -10.29 -7.15 -10.04
C LEU A 96 -11.21 -7.98 -10.96
N ASP A 97 -12.46 -7.54 -11.13
CA ASP A 97 -13.42 -8.20 -12.03
C ASP A 97 -12.94 -8.16 -13.51
N ASP A 98 -12.19 -7.11 -13.87
CA ASP A 98 -11.50 -6.98 -15.16
C ASP A 98 -10.23 -7.86 -15.27
N GLY A 99 -9.96 -8.73 -14.29
CA GLY A 99 -8.78 -9.62 -14.28
C GLY A 99 -7.45 -8.93 -14.06
N ARG A 100 -7.44 -7.70 -13.49
CA ARG A 100 -6.23 -6.91 -13.35
C ARG A 100 -5.50 -7.17 -12.02
N LEU A 101 -4.19 -6.96 -12.02
CA LEU A 101 -3.43 -6.75 -10.80
C LEU A 101 -3.75 -5.35 -10.26
N VAL A 102 -4.27 -5.27 -9.02
CA VAL A 102 -4.55 -4.01 -8.32
C VAL A 102 -3.57 -3.85 -7.17
N ILE A 103 -2.92 -2.70 -7.07
CA ILE A 103 -1.93 -2.43 -6.03
C ILE A 103 -2.46 -1.39 -5.04
N LEU A 104 -2.38 -1.71 -3.75
CA LEU A 104 -2.59 -0.77 -2.64
C LEU A 104 -1.24 -0.50 -1.95
N ASP A 105 -0.88 0.79 -1.76
CA ASP A 105 0.22 1.23 -0.88
C ASP A 105 -0.41 1.84 0.37
N ILE A 106 -0.53 1.05 1.45
CA ILE A 106 -1.23 1.40 2.68
C ILE A 106 -0.39 1.03 3.92
N ASP A 107 -0.78 1.53 5.08
CA ASP A 107 -0.13 1.20 6.34
C ASP A 107 -0.52 -0.21 6.85
N VAL A 108 0.09 -0.64 7.95
CA VAL A 108 -0.15 -1.97 8.54
C VAL A 108 -1.60 -2.14 8.98
N GLN A 109 -2.21 -1.09 9.56
CA GLN A 109 -3.59 -1.15 10.02
C GLN A 109 -4.57 -1.29 8.85
N GLY A 110 -4.36 -0.52 7.78
CA GLY A 110 -5.11 -0.65 6.54
C GLY A 110 -4.95 -2.04 5.92
N ALA A 111 -3.73 -2.58 5.88
CA ALA A 111 -3.46 -3.93 5.37
C ALA A 111 -4.19 -5.01 6.18
N GLU A 112 -4.26 -4.92 7.51
CA GLU A 112 -5.02 -5.83 8.36
C GLU A 112 -6.53 -5.76 8.07
N ASN A 113 -7.04 -4.54 7.82
CA ASN A 113 -8.46 -4.35 7.47
C ASN A 113 -8.76 -4.99 6.10
N VAL A 114 -7.88 -4.75 5.10
CA VAL A 114 -8.01 -5.39 3.79
C VAL A 114 -7.91 -6.91 3.89
N ARG A 115 -6.97 -7.46 4.66
CA ARG A 115 -6.86 -8.92 4.86
C ARG A 115 -8.15 -9.54 5.42
N ARG A 116 -8.83 -8.84 6.33
CA ARG A 116 -10.12 -9.30 6.87
C ARG A 116 -11.24 -9.24 5.83
N ALA A 117 -11.29 -8.18 5.04
CA ALA A 117 -12.30 -7.99 4.01
C ALA A 117 -12.07 -8.85 2.77
N MET A 118 -10.81 -9.07 2.39
CA MET A 118 -10.37 -9.83 1.21
C MET A 118 -9.25 -10.81 1.58
N PRO A 119 -9.56 -11.98 2.18
CA PRO A 119 -8.54 -12.93 2.65
C PRO A 119 -7.60 -13.45 1.57
N GLY A 120 -8.04 -13.44 0.29
CA GLY A 120 -7.25 -13.86 -0.87
C GLY A 120 -6.21 -12.85 -1.37
N MET A 121 -6.10 -11.67 -0.75
CA MET A 121 -5.09 -10.69 -1.14
C MET A 121 -3.67 -11.25 -0.98
N LEU A 122 -2.73 -10.76 -1.79
CA LEU A 122 -1.30 -10.96 -1.60
C LEU A 122 -0.75 -9.78 -0.78
N GLY A 123 -0.32 -10.04 0.45
CA GLY A 123 0.27 -9.02 1.32
C GLY A 123 1.79 -9.10 1.33
N ILE A 124 2.49 -8.03 0.98
CA ILE A 124 3.95 -7.94 1.03
C ILE A 124 4.36 -6.77 1.90
N PHE A 125 5.23 -7.04 2.88
CA PHE A 125 5.80 -6.00 3.74
C PHE A 125 7.26 -5.73 3.36
N ILE A 126 7.56 -4.47 3.05
CA ILE A 126 8.92 -4.04 2.70
C ILE A 126 9.66 -3.63 3.98
N LEU A 127 10.80 -4.27 4.23
CA LEU A 127 11.68 -3.99 5.36
C LEU A 127 12.87 -3.14 4.94
N PRO A 128 13.38 -2.25 5.79
CA PRO A 128 14.73 -1.72 5.64
C PRO A 128 15.76 -2.82 5.98
N PRO A 129 17.03 -2.71 5.51
CA PRO A 129 18.08 -3.66 5.85
C PRO A 129 18.31 -3.72 7.37
N ASP A 130 18.36 -2.56 8.02
CA ASP A 130 18.50 -2.41 9.47
C ASP A 130 17.89 -1.08 9.96
N GLU A 131 17.89 -0.90 11.27
CA GLU A 131 17.37 0.32 11.91
C GLU A 131 18.22 1.57 11.61
N GLY A 132 19.53 1.42 11.45
CA GLY A 132 20.44 2.51 11.13
C GLY A 132 20.19 3.08 9.76
N GLU A 133 19.99 2.21 8.76
CA GLU A 133 19.65 2.61 7.41
C GLU A 133 18.25 3.25 7.35
N LEU A 134 17.28 2.73 8.10
CA LEU A 134 15.96 3.36 8.22
C LEU A 134 16.07 4.79 8.74
N LEU A 135 16.80 4.98 9.85
CA LEU A 135 17.00 6.31 10.43
C LEU A 135 17.73 7.25 9.47
N ARG A 136 18.76 6.76 8.78
CA ARG A 136 19.47 7.51 7.74
C ARG A 136 18.53 7.96 6.62
N ARG A 137 17.66 7.07 6.12
CA ARG A 137 16.69 7.38 5.04
C ARG A 137 15.65 8.42 5.50
N LEU A 138 15.20 8.34 6.76
CA LEU A 138 14.29 9.33 7.33
C LEU A 138 14.95 10.71 7.40
N ARG A 139 16.24 10.80 7.81
CA ARG A 139 17.00 12.06 7.86
C ARG A 139 17.23 12.67 6.47
N VAL A 140 17.61 11.87 5.48
CA VAL A 140 17.88 12.34 4.11
C VAL A 140 16.63 12.93 3.44
N ARG A 141 15.45 12.39 3.72
CA ARG A 141 14.18 12.99 3.26
C ARG A 141 13.84 14.30 3.96
N GLY A 142 14.54 14.64 5.03
CA GLY A 142 14.21 15.58 6.05
C GLY A 142 14.25 17.04 5.65
N ARG A 143 13.06 17.62 5.62
CA ARG A 143 12.78 19.01 5.94
C ARG A 143 12.24 19.13 7.38
N GLU A 144 12.36 18.05 8.17
CA GLU A 144 11.79 17.89 9.52
C GLU A 144 12.90 18.04 10.57
N ASP A 145 12.53 18.51 11.75
CA ASP A 145 13.44 18.57 12.89
C ASP A 145 13.75 17.17 13.44
N GLU A 146 14.80 17.03 14.25
CA GLU A 146 15.21 15.75 14.79
C GLU A 146 14.12 15.11 15.66
N THR A 147 13.28 15.90 16.34
CA THR A 147 12.17 15.40 17.17
C THR A 147 11.12 14.70 16.30
N ALA A 148 10.77 15.28 15.16
CA ALA A 148 9.84 14.68 14.20
C ALA A 148 10.44 13.40 13.60
N ILE A 149 11.74 13.39 13.28
CA ILE A 149 12.45 12.21 12.77
C ILE A 149 12.43 11.08 13.79
N GLN A 150 12.73 11.35 15.07
CA GLN A 150 12.71 10.33 16.12
C GLN A 150 11.31 9.76 16.36
N ARG A 151 10.27 10.60 16.29
CA ARG A 151 8.88 10.11 16.37
C ARG A 151 8.57 9.16 15.22
N ARG A 152 8.87 9.54 13.97
CA ARG A 152 8.65 8.69 12.78
C ARG A 152 9.45 7.39 12.84
N PHE A 153 10.66 7.45 13.39
CA PHE A 153 11.47 6.26 13.60
C PHE A 153 10.82 5.30 14.61
N ALA A 154 10.31 5.82 15.74
CA ALA A 154 9.60 5.01 16.73
C ALA A 154 8.31 4.40 16.14
N GLU A 155 7.54 5.18 15.37
CA GLU A 155 6.35 4.71 14.63
C GLU A 155 6.72 3.57 13.66
N SER A 156 7.78 3.74 12.89
CA SER A 156 8.27 2.73 11.94
C SER A 156 8.68 1.42 12.62
N ARG A 157 9.32 1.49 13.79
CA ARG A 157 9.65 0.29 14.60
C ARG A 157 8.39 -0.43 15.07
N SER A 158 7.39 0.33 15.51
CA SER A 158 6.09 -0.22 15.93
C SER A 158 5.37 -0.90 14.76
N GLU A 159 5.36 -0.29 13.58
CA GLU A 159 4.80 -0.88 12.35
C GLU A 159 5.49 -2.21 11.99
N ILE A 160 6.83 -2.23 12.00
CA ILE A 160 7.61 -3.46 11.71
C ILE A 160 7.29 -4.57 12.72
N ALA A 161 7.25 -4.23 14.01
CA ALA A 161 6.95 -5.19 15.07
C ALA A 161 5.52 -5.75 14.91
N ARG A 162 4.55 -4.90 14.64
CA ARG A 162 3.14 -5.27 14.40
C ARG A 162 3.01 -6.18 13.18
N ALA A 163 3.66 -5.83 12.07
CA ALA A 163 3.63 -6.63 10.86
C ALA A 163 4.22 -8.04 11.07
N LYS A 164 5.34 -8.14 11.81
CA LYS A 164 6.00 -9.42 12.09
C LYS A 164 5.24 -10.29 13.09
N ALA A 165 4.48 -9.70 14.01
CA ALA A 165 3.68 -10.42 14.99
C ALA A 165 2.36 -10.96 14.42
N GLY A 166 1.87 -10.39 13.31
CA GLY A 166 0.60 -10.76 12.68
C GLY A 166 0.75 -11.77 11.55
N THR A 167 -0.38 -12.13 10.97
CA THR A 167 -0.50 -13.03 9.81
C THR A 167 -1.00 -12.30 8.56
N THR A 168 -0.91 -10.97 8.55
CA THR A 168 -1.44 -10.12 7.48
C THR A 168 -0.66 -10.25 6.20
N PHE A 169 0.68 -10.42 6.31
CA PHE A 169 1.58 -10.43 5.18
C PHE A 169 2.04 -11.84 4.83
N ASP A 170 1.98 -12.19 3.55
CA ASP A 170 2.43 -13.48 3.02
C ASP A 170 3.95 -13.51 2.83
N ALA A 171 4.57 -12.32 2.65
CA ALA A 171 6.02 -12.20 2.48
C ALA A 171 6.58 -10.90 3.10
N PHE A 172 7.85 -11.00 3.50
CA PHE A 172 8.66 -9.88 3.95
C PHE A 172 9.87 -9.77 3.03
N VAL A 173 10.06 -8.60 2.40
CA VAL A 173 11.16 -8.36 1.45
C VAL A 173 12.01 -7.20 1.96
N VAL A 174 13.32 -7.43 2.05
CA VAL A 174 14.28 -6.40 2.51
C VAL A 174 14.69 -5.53 1.32
N ASN A 175 14.58 -4.22 1.47
CA ASN A 175 15.06 -3.24 0.49
C ASN A 175 16.46 -2.72 0.88
N ASP A 176 17.46 -3.55 0.66
CA ASP A 176 18.87 -3.18 0.69
C ASP A 176 19.32 -2.55 -0.65
N ASP A 177 18.86 -3.13 -1.75
CA ASP A 177 18.98 -2.61 -3.11
C ASP A 177 17.60 -2.54 -3.76
N LEU A 178 17.26 -1.37 -4.32
CA LEU A 178 15.93 -1.10 -4.85
C LEU A 178 15.58 -1.97 -6.06
N MET A 179 16.56 -2.26 -6.94
CA MET A 179 16.35 -3.10 -8.12
C MET A 179 16.10 -4.54 -7.70
N HIS A 180 16.95 -5.09 -6.83
CA HIS A 180 16.81 -6.45 -6.31
C HIS A 180 15.50 -6.62 -5.53
N CYS A 181 15.14 -5.64 -4.69
CA CYS A 181 13.89 -5.67 -3.96
C CYS A 181 12.67 -5.65 -4.90
N THR A 182 12.69 -4.79 -5.93
CA THR A 182 11.59 -4.73 -6.91
C THR A 182 11.44 -6.05 -7.65
N GLU A 183 12.55 -6.66 -8.10
CA GLU A 183 12.53 -7.96 -8.77
C GLU A 183 12.05 -9.09 -7.85
N ALA A 184 12.45 -9.09 -6.58
CA ALA A 184 11.98 -10.07 -5.60
C ALA A 184 10.46 -9.99 -5.41
N VAL A 185 9.92 -8.77 -5.29
CA VAL A 185 8.47 -8.56 -5.20
C VAL A 185 7.78 -9.00 -6.49
N ALA A 186 8.33 -8.65 -7.67
CA ALA A 186 7.78 -9.04 -8.96
C ALA A 186 7.76 -10.57 -9.12
N ALA A 187 8.80 -11.28 -8.68
CA ALA A 187 8.85 -12.73 -8.70
C ALA A 187 7.74 -13.38 -7.85
N ILE A 188 7.46 -12.83 -6.65
CA ILE A 188 6.35 -13.28 -5.80
C ILE A 188 5.01 -13.08 -6.51
N VAL A 189 4.79 -11.89 -7.12
CA VAL A 189 3.58 -11.58 -7.87
C VAL A 189 3.39 -12.53 -9.05
N ARG A 190 4.43 -12.76 -9.87
CA ARG A 190 4.39 -13.71 -11.00
C ARG A 190 4.02 -15.12 -10.54
N SER A 191 4.63 -15.60 -9.44
CA SER A 191 4.29 -16.90 -8.87
C SER A 191 2.82 -16.99 -8.45
N ARG A 192 2.28 -15.94 -7.84
CA ARG A 192 0.86 -15.92 -7.40
C ARG A 192 -0.09 -15.91 -8.59
N LEU A 193 0.20 -15.13 -9.63
CA LEU A 193 -0.59 -15.09 -10.86
C LEU A 193 -0.58 -16.43 -11.59
N SER A 194 0.57 -17.13 -11.65
CA SER A 194 0.67 -18.44 -12.31
C SER A 194 -0.12 -19.53 -11.60
N VAL A 195 -0.19 -19.50 -10.26
CA VAL A 195 -1.01 -20.44 -9.48
C VAL A 195 -2.51 -20.20 -9.68
N ALA A 196 -2.93 -18.94 -9.79
CA ALA A 196 -4.32 -18.59 -10.06
C ALA A 196 -4.78 -18.98 -11.48
N SER A 197 -3.83 -19.24 -12.39
CA SER A 197 -4.06 -19.61 -13.80
C SER A 197 -4.00 -21.12 -14.06
N ALA A 198 -3.69 -21.93 -13.04
CA ALA A 198 -3.65 -23.38 -13.15
C ALA A 198 -5.11 -23.93 -13.15
N PRO A 199 -5.47 -24.80 -14.11
CA PRO A 199 -6.83 -25.35 -14.26
C PRO A 199 -7.24 -26.23 -13.07
#